data_82d3529be65909e8250e29ce0a1ce730
#
_entry.id   82d3529be65909e8250e29ce0a1ce730
#
_cell.length_a   1.000
_cell.length_b   1.000
_cell.length_c   1.000
_cell.angle_alpha   90.00
_cell.angle_beta   90.00
_cell.angle_gamma   90.00
#
_symmetry.space_group_name_H-M   'P 1'
#
loop_
_entity.id
_entity.type
_entity.pdbx_description
1 polymer ?
#
loop_
_entity_poly.entity_id
_entity_poly.type
_entity_poly.pdbx_seq_one_letter_code
_entity_poly.pdbx_strand_id
1 'polypeptide(L)'
;MPYKVIGGKATHVKYSSDEVFSRIKHEGIKFIDLQFTSLPGRFHHTTISADTFTPEQMEDGLPKLDGSSIVGFTSIHDSDLILKPDPSTFAVVPWIDDKKTARLLCDVYWGGGRGRLENDPRGICQKAEKYVTTQGFDHSTSVSYTHLTLPTIYSV
;
A
#
# COMPACT_ATOMS: atom_id res chain seq x y z
N MET A 1 -11.91 8.39 -0.18
CA MET A 1 -11.47 7.73 -1.43
C MET A 1 -10.34 8.54 -2.05
N PRO A 2 -9.28 7.93 -2.59
CA PRO A 2 -8.15 8.65 -3.16
C PRO A 2 -8.43 9.23 -4.56
N TYR A 3 -9.70 9.30 -4.97
CA TYR A 3 -10.10 9.85 -6.26
C TYR A 3 -11.08 11.00 -6.08
N LYS A 4 -10.86 12.06 -6.86
CA LYS A 4 -11.81 13.16 -7.02
C LYS A 4 -12.27 13.23 -8.48
N VAL A 5 -13.49 13.65 -8.73
CA VAL A 5 -13.96 13.94 -10.08
C VAL A 5 -13.62 15.40 -10.39
N ILE A 6 -12.69 15.60 -11.32
CA ILE A 6 -12.26 16.91 -11.80
C ILE A 6 -12.55 16.97 -13.29
N GLY A 7 -13.40 17.92 -13.71
CA GLY A 7 -13.79 18.05 -15.12
C GLY A 7 -14.44 16.80 -15.72
N GLY A 8 -15.20 16.05 -14.90
CA GLY A 8 -15.87 14.80 -15.33
C GLY A 8 -14.97 13.55 -15.40
N LYS A 9 -13.68 13.69 -15.04
CA LYS A 9 -12.74 12.57 -14.99
C LYS A 9 -12.37 12.21 -13.55
N ALA A 10 -12.35 10.91 -13.23
CA ALA A 10 -11.83 10.42 -11.96
C ALA A 10 -10.30 10.64 -11.93
N THR A 11 -9.86 11.49 -11.01
CA THR A 11 -8.44 11.85 -10.86
C THR A 11 -7.95 11.35 -9.52
N HIS A 12 -6.84 10.61 -9.53
CA HIS A 12 -6.19 10.15 -8.30
C HIS A 12 -5.63 11.34 -7.53
N VAL A 13 -6.00 11.45 -6.26
CA VAL A 13 -5.45 12.47 -5.36
C VAL A 13 -4.25 11.88 -4.65
N LYS A 14 -3.08 12.43 -4.94
CA LYS A 14 -1.85 12.09 -4.21
C LYS A 14 -1.74 13.02 -3.01
N TYR A 15 -1.63 12.45 -1.83
CA TYR A 15 -1.41 13.20 -0.60
C TYR A 15 0.08 13.25 -0.27
N SER A 16 0.54 14.38 0.27
CA SER A 16 1.82 14.49 0.95
C SER A 16 1.72 13.93 2.38
N SER A 17 2.86 13.69 3.03
CA SER A 17 2.89 13.27 4.43
C SER A 17 2.12 14.24 5.34
N ASP A 18 2.33 15.55 5.20
CA ASP A 18 1.67 16.58 6.01
C ASP A 18 0.15 16.56 5.82
N GLU A 19 -0.31 16.39 4.57
CA GLU A 19 -1.74 16.28 4.27
C GLU A 19 -2.36 15.03 4.90
N VAL A 20 -1.64 13.91 4.93
CA VAL A 20 -2.09 12.68 5.59
C VAL A 20 -2.27 12.93 7.10
N PHE A 21 -1.28 13.51 7.78
CA PHE A 21 -1.39 13.80 9.21
C PHE A 21 -2.48 14.82 9.53
N SER A 22 -2.64 15.84 8.70
CA SER A 22 -3.75 16.79 8.80
C SER A 22 -5.10 16.09 8.69
N ARG A 23 -5.26 15.18 7.76
CA ARG A 23 -6.50 14.40 7.58
C ARG A 23 -6.77 13.43 8.71
N ILE A 24 -5.74 12.74 9.22
CA ILE A 24 -5.86 11.86 10.40
C ILE A 24 -6.51 12.63 11.56
N LYS A 25 -6.03 13.83 11.82
CA LYS A 25 -6.58 14.70 12.90
C LYS A 25 -7.99 15.19 12.58
N HIS A 26 -8.19 15.77 11.40
CA HIS A 26 -9.45 16.38 11.00
C HIS A 26 -10.62 15.36 10.92
N GLU A 27 -10.33 14.16 10.39
CA GLU A 27 -11.33 13.12 10.23
C GLU A 27 -11.48 12.24 11.49
N GLY A 28 -10.61 12.44 12.50
CA GLY A 28 -10.65 11.71 13.77
C GLY A 28 -10.32 10.22 13.60
N ILE A 29 -9.37 9.90 12.72
CA ILE A 29 -8.90 8.54 12.49
C ILE A 29 -8.26 7.99 13.76
N LYS A 30 -8.62 6.77 14.13
CA LYS A 30 -8.14 6.08 15.33
C LYS A 30 -7.10 5.01 15.03
N PHE A 31 -7.21 4.37 13.88
CA PHE A 31 -6.34 3.27 13.47
C PHE A 31 -5.82 3.48 12.06
N ILE A 32 -4.58 3.04 11.84
CA ILE A 32 -3.94 3.01 10.52
C ILE A 32 -3.60 1.57 10.19
N ASP A 33 -4.14 1.08 9.07
CA ASP A 33 -3.77 -0.20 8.48
C ASP A 33 -2.60 0.00 7.53
N LEU A 34 -1.46 -0.56 7.89
CA LEU A 34 -0.29 -0.64 7.03
C LEU A 34 -0.41 -1.90 6.17
N GLN A 35 -0.68 -1.73 4.89
CA GLN A 35 -1.00 -2.83 3.98
C GLN A 35 0.16 -3.11 3.01
N PHE A 36 0.44 -4.39 2.78
CA PHE A 36 1.48 -4.84 1.83
C PHE A 36 1.05 -6.15 1.16
N THR A 37 1.73 -6.52 0.08
CA THR A 37 1.40 -7.72 -0.70
C THR A 37 2.54 -8.73 -0.59
N SER A 38 2.23 -10.01 -0.37
CA SER A 38 3.20 -11.11 -0.44
C SER A 38 3.34 -11.66 -1.86
N LEU A 39 4.39 -12.46 -2.12
CA LEU A 39 4.65 -13.07 -3.45
C LEU A 39 3.46 -13.85 -4.01
N PRO A 40 2.71 -14.65 -3.22
CA PRO A 40 1.50 -15.31 -3.72
C PRO A 40 0.34 -14.38 -4.06
N GLY A 41 0.51 -13.05 -3.96
CA GLY A 41 -0.54 -12.06 -4.24
C GLY A 41 -1.53 -11.85 -3.10
N ARG A 42 -1.23 -12.31 -1.90
CA ARG A 42 -2.08 -12.06 -0.73
C ARG A 42 -1.82 -10.67 -0.18
N PHE A 43 -2.92 -10.01 0.15
CA PHE A 43 -2.90 -8.72 0.83
C PHE A 43 -2.83 -8.94 2.34
N HIS A 44 -1.80 -8.40 2.95
CA HIS A 44 -1.58 -8.44 4.39
C HIS A 44 -1.71 -7.04 4.98
N HIS A 45 -1.97 -6.97 6.27
CA HIS A 45 -1.98 -5.71 6.99
C HIS A 45 -1.49 -5.86 8.43
N THR A 46 -1.00 -4.76 8.97
CA THR A 46 -0.76 -4.59 10.40
C THR A 46 -1.41 -3.29 10.83
N THR A 47 -2.18 -3.33 11.90
CA THR A 47 -2.92 -2.16 12.40
C THR A 47 -2.14 -1.50 13.52
N ILE A 48 -1.98 -0.19 13.46
CA ILE A 48 -1.38 0.64 14.51
C ILE A 48 -2.37 1.70 14.98
N SER A 49 -2.17 2.21 16.20
CA SER A 49 -2.91 3.39 16.68
C SER A 49 -2.46 4.64 15.93
N ALA A 50 -3.42 5.45 15.48
CA ALA A 50 -3.11 6.71 14.82
C ALA A 50 -2.37 7.70 15.76
N ASP A 51 -2.60 7.60 17.08
CA ASP A 51 -1.95 8.46 18.08
C ASP A 51 -0.45 8.15 18.24
N THR A 52 0.00 6.95 17.84
CA THR A 52 1.41 6.53 17.90
C THR A 52 2.12 6.63 16.56
N PHE A 53 1.41 7.01 15.51
CA PHE A 53 1.99 7.14 14.17
C PHE A 53 2.60 8.53 13.99
N THR A 54 3.90 8.59 13.66
CA THR A 54 4.65 9.83 13.58
C THR A 54 5.13 10.15 12.15
N PRO A 55 5.48 11.42 11.87
CA PRO A 55 6.06 11.81 10.57
C PRO A 55 7.35 11.04 10.24
N GLU A 56 8.20 10.79 11.23
CA GLU A 56 9.45 10.02 11.05
C GLU A 56 9.13 8.58 10.63
N GLN A 57 8.10 7.97 11.21
CA GLN A 57 7.65 6.63 10.80
C GLN A 57 7.05 6.61 9.39
N MET A 58 6.47 7.69 8.92
CA MET A 58 6.03 7.81 7.54
C MET A 58 7.22 7.85 6.57
N GLU A 59 8.30 8.54 6.94
CA GLU A 59 9.47 8.72 6.08
C GLU A 59 10.46 7.56 6.16
N ASP A 60 10.77 7.09 7.36
CA ASP A 60 11.78 6.04 7.58
C ASP A 60 11.18 4.63 7.57
N GLY A 61 9.87 4.53 7.78
CA GLY A 61 9.15 3.27 7.90
C GLY A 61 9.08 2.74 9.34
N LEU A 62 8.35 1.64 9.51
CA LEU A 62 8.11 1.00 10.80
C LEU A 62 8.69 -0.41 10.80
N PRO A 63 9.53 -0.78 11.78
CA PRO A 63 10.04 -2.14 11.97
C PRO A 63 8.93 -3.04 12.57
N LYS A 64 7.91 -3.35 11.78
CA LYS A 64 6.70 -4.06 12.22
C LYS A 64 6.44 -5.37 11.47
N LEU A 65 7.39 -5.82 10.65
CA LEU A 65 7.21 -6.98 9.82
C LEU A 65 8.29 -8.02 10.08
N ASP A 66 7.87 -9.20 10.51
CA ASP A 66 8.68 -10.41 10.48
C ASP A 66 8.54 -11.07 9.10
N GLY A 67 9.57 -10.95 8.29
CA GLY A 67 9.58 -11.45 6.93
C GLY A 67 9.54 -12.97 6.84
N SER A 68 9.97 -13.70 7.88
CA SER A 68 9.91 -15.17 7.93
C SER A 68 8.49 -15.69 8.01
N SER A 69 7.56 -14.88 8.53
CA SER A 69 6.14 -15.21 8.61
C SER A 69 5.40 -14.99 7.29
N ILE A 70 6.05 -14.39 6.30
CA ILE A 70 5.45 -14.05 4.99
C ILE A 70 6.03 -14.96 3.90
N VAL A 71 5.16 -15.71 3.26
CA VAL A 71 5.57 -16.65 2.19
C VAL A 71 6.32 -15.94 1.08
N GLY A 72 7.56 -16.38 0.87
CA GLY A 72 8.43 -15.89 -0.20
C GLY A 72 9.24 -14.63 0.13
N PHE A 73 9.17 -14.11 1.36
CA PHE A 73 9.97 -12.94 1.74
C PHE A 73 11.38 -13.33 2.20
N THR A 74 11.52 -13.80 3.42
CA THR A 74 12.84 -14.03 4.03
C THR A 74 12.91 -15.34 4.81
N SER A 75 14.11 -15.72 5.22
CA SER A 75 14.34 -16.80 6.17
C SER A 75 14.28 -16.31 7.62
N ILE A 76 14.14 -17.26 8.57
CA ILE A 76 14.06 -16.96 10.00
C ILE A 76 15.33 -16.29 10.55
N HIS A 77 16.47 -16.50 9.90
CA HIS A 77 17.75 -15.96 10.36
C HIS A 77 17.97 -14.48 9.98
N ASP A 78 17.13 -13.94 9.08
CA ASP A 78 17.23 -12.56 8.60
C ASP A 78 15.83 -12.08 8.25
N SER A 79 15.01 -11.86 9.29
CA SER A 79 13.58 -11.64 9.14
C SER A 79 13.11 -10.22 9.42
N ASP A 80 13.99 -9.34 9.92
CA ASP A 80 13.61 -7.99 10.29
C ASP A 80 13.38 -7.11 9.07
N LEU A 81 12.12 -6.80 8.82
CA LEU A 81 11.69 -5.96 7.72
C LEU A 81 10.99 -4.69 8.21
N ILE A 82 11.05 -3.67 7.37
CA ILE A 82 10.47 -2.35 7.58
C ILE A 82 9.32 -2.15 6.59
N LEU A 83 8.16 -1.75 7.10
CA LEU A 83 7.04 -1.27 6.30
C LEU A 83 7.18 0.24 6.14
N LYS A 84 7.43 0.70 4.92
CA LYS A 84 7.51 2.13 4.58
C LYS A 84 6.21 2.56 3.91
N PRO A 85 5.36 3.36 4.60
CA PRO A 85 4.09 3.79 4.05
C PRO A 85 4.26 4.74 2.86
N ASP A 86 3.37 4.61 1.88
CA ASP A 86 3.27 5.54 0.76
C ASP A 86 2.09 6.50 1.00
N PRO A 87 2.35 7.77 1.32
CA PRO A 87 1.30 8.74 1.65
C PRO A 87 0.31 8.96 0.49
N SER A 88 0.77 8.79 -0.76
CA SER A 88 -0.11 8.94 -1.94
C SER A 88 -1.24 7.91 -1.99
N THR A 89 -1.14 6.84 -1.21
CA THR A 89 -2.12 5.73 -1.16
C THR A 89 -3.12 5.85 0.00
N PHE A 90 -3.02 6.91 0.80
CA PHE A 90 -3.90 7.11 1.95
C PHE A 90 -5.38 7.06 1.56
N ALA A 91 -6.13 6.25 2.27
CA ALA A 91 -7.58 6.17 2.10
C ALA A 91 -8.27 5.81 3.42
N VAL A 92 -9.39 6.47 3.69
CA VAL A 92 -10.25 6.09 4.81
C VAL A 92 -11.03 4.84 4.42
N VAL A 93 -11.14 3.89 5.34
CA VAL A 93 -11.89 2.64 5.16
C VAL A 93 -13.37 2.90 5.45
N PRO A 94 -14.25 2.95 4.43
CA PRO A 94 -15.60 3.48 4.58
C PRO A 94 -16.59 2.51 5.26
N TRP A 95 -16.23 1.24 5.42
CA TRP A 95 -17.10 0.21 6.02
C TRP A 95 -16.79 -0.09 7.49
N ILE A 96 -15.86 0.66 8.11
CA ILE A 96 -15.55 0.58 9.53
C ILE A 96 -16.07 1.85 10.20
N ASP A 97 -17.32 1.83 10.65
CA ASP A 97 -18.01 3.03 11.15
C ASP A 97 -17.63 3.38 12.60
N ASP A 98 -17.53 2.39 13.47
CA ASP A 98 -17.30 2.56 14.91
C ASP A 98 -15.84 2.91 15.25
N LYS A 99 -14.91 2.46 14.46
CA LYS A 99 -13.46 2.67 14.64
C LYS A 99 -12.87 3.28 13.39
N LYS A 100 -12.99 4.58 13.24
CA LYS A 100 -12.47 5.30 12.07
C LYS A 100 -11.05 4.87 11.74
N THR A 101 -10.93 4.06 10.70
CA THR A 101 -9.68 3.45 10.24
C THR A 101 -9.30 4.01 8.88
N ALA A 102 -8.04 4.34 8.70
CA ALA A 102 -7.47 4.63 7.40
C ALA A 102 -6.45 3.55 7.02
N ARG A 103 -6.11 3.46 5.74
CA ARG A 103 -5.09 2.54 5.24
C ARG A 103 -4.01 3.28 4.48
N LEU A 104 -2.81 2.73 4.48
CA LEU A 104 -1.66 3.11 3.66
C LEU A 104 -1.07 1.85 3.03
N LEU A 105 -0.77 1.87 1.74
CA LEU A 105 0.04 0.84 1.12
C LEU A 105 1.51 1.08 1.47
N CYS A 106 2.22 0.00 1.78
CA CYS A 106 3.61 0.08 2.18
C CYS A 106 4.52 -0.60 1.16
N ASP A 107 5.67 -0.01 0.98
CA ASP A 107 6.85 -0.64 0.40
C ASP A 107 7.59 -1.42 1.49
N VAL A 108 8.20 -2.55 1.13
CA VAL A 108 8.91 -3.39 2.09
C VAL A 108 10.43 -3.22 1.93
N TYR A 109 11.09 -2.94 3.04
CA TYR A 109 12.53 -2.72 3.11
C TYR A 109 13.18 -3.68 4.10
N TRP A 110 14.44 -3.97 3.89
CA TRP A 110 15.28 -4.63 4.87
C TRP A 110 15.52 -3.74 6.09
N GLY A 111 15.62 -4.34 7.25
CA GLY A 111 16.14 -3.67 8.43
C GLY A 111 17.60 -3.24 8.28
N GLY A 112 18.04 -2.30 9.12
CA GLY A 112 19.45 -1.85 9.13
C GLY A 112 19.91 -1.07 7.90
N GLY A 113 19.00 -0.47 7.13
CA GLY A 113 19.36 0.39 6.00
C GLY A 113 19.88 -0.33 4.75
N ARG A 114 19.65 -1.63 4.61
CA ARG A 114 20.09 -2.46 3.48
C ARG A 114 19.34 -2.22 2.15
N GLY A 115 18.34 -1.35 2.17
CA GLY A 115 17.56 -1.04 0.99
C GLY A 115 16.22 -1.77 0.91
N ARG A 116 15.58 -1.69 -0.25
CA ARG A 116 14.28 -2.32 -0.49
C ARG A 116 14.41 -3.83 -0.61
N LEU A 117 13.43 -4.56 -0.08
CA LEU A 117 13.35 -6.01 -0.24
C LEU A 117 13.17 -6.35 -1.74
N GLU A 118 14.02 -7.21 -2.27
CA GLU A 118 14.04 -7.56 -3.70
C GLU A 118 12.75 -8.29 -4.12
N ASN A 119 12.20 -9.07 -3.19
CA ASN A 119 10.99 -9.88 -3.37
C ASN A 119 9.70 -9.11 -3.06
N ASP A 120 9.76 -7.79 -2.77
CA ASP A 120 8.57 -6.98 -2.62
C ASP A 120 7.81 -6.87 -3.95
N PRO A 121 6.61 -7.47 -4.10
CA PRO A 121 5.88 -7.46 -5.37
C PRO A 121 5.54 -6.06 -5.85
N ARG A 122 5.21 -5.15 -4.92
CA ARG A 122 4.97 -3.74 -5.26
C ARG A 122 6.22 -3.09 -5.85
N GLY A 123 7.40 -3.41 -5.30
CA GLY A 123 8.68 -2.94 -5.82
C GLY A 123 8.99 -3.46 -7.21
N ILE A 124 8.68 -4.72 -7.47
CA ILE A 124 8.84 -5.33 -8.79
C ILE A 124 7.95 -4.63 -9.82
N CYS A 125 6.66 -4.40 -9.50
CA CYS A 125 5.75 -3.68 -10.38
C CYS A 125 6.21 -2.24 -10.66
N GLN A 126 6.68 -1.51 -9.65
CA GLN A 126 7.20 -0.15 -9.83
C GLN A 126 8.47 -0.11 -10.69
N LYS A 127 9.34 -1.12 -10.58
CA LYS A 127 10.53 -1.26 -11.46
C LYS A 127 10.11 -1.52 -12.91
N ALA A 128 9.12 -2.38 -13.12
CA ALA A 128 8.60 -2.68 -14.45
C ALA A 128 7.95 -1.43 -15.09
N GLU A 129 7.12 -0.71 -14.36
CA GLU A 129 6.50 0.55 -14.80
C GLU A 129 7.56 1.58 -15.19
N LYS A 130 8.56 1.77 -14.32
CA LYS A 130 9.66 2.69 -14.60
C LYS A 130 10.43 2.28 -15.87
N TYR A 131 10.69 0.99 -16.06
CA TYR A 131 11.37 0.50 -17.25
C TYR A 131 10.59 0.83 -18.52
N VAL A 132 9.29 0.52 -18.56
CA VAL A 132 8.43 0.79 -19.72
C VAL A 132 8.39 2.30 -20.03
N THR A 133 8.24 3.13 -19.00
CA THR A 133 8.25 4.60 -19.17
C THR A 133 9.57 5.12 -19.72
N THR A 134 10.72 4.55 -19.28
CA THR A 134 12.04 4.94 -19.82
C THR A 134 12.24 4.53 -21.28
N GLN A 135 11.47 3.56 -21.77
CA GLN A 135 11.47 3.19 -23.19
C GLN A 135 10.53 4.08 -24.05
N GLY A 136 9.92 5.09 -23.45
CA GLY A 136 9.04 6.05 -24.15
C GLY A 136 7.62 5.55 -24.37
N PHE A 137 7.19 4.53 -23.65
CA PHE A 137 5.81 4.02 -23.71
C PHE A 137 4.98 4.55 -22.54
N ASP A 138 3.77 5.00 -22.83
CA ASP A 138 2.74 5.17 -21.81
C ASP A 138 2.28 3.80 -21.33
N HIS A 139 2.25 3.64 -20.02
CA HIS A 139 1.88 2.39 -19.39
C HIS A 139 0.46 2.43 -18.84
N SER A 140 -0.38 1.51 -19.28
CA SER A 140 -1.70 1.28 -18.72
C SER A 140 -1.89 -0.23 -18.49
N THR A 141 -2.15 -0.61 -17.24
CA THR A 141 -2.41 -2.01 -16.88
C THR A 141 -3.87 -2.19 -16.55
N SER A 142 -4.50 -3.12 -17.25
CA SER A 142 -5.85 -3.59 -16.93
C SER A 142 -5.77 -4.97 -16.30
N VAL A 143 -6.45 -5.14 -15.16
CA VAL A 143 -6.54 -6.43 -14.47
C VAL A 143 -7.83 -7.10 -14.86
N SER A 144 -7.73 -8.32 -15.41
CA SER A 144 -8.88 -9.17 -15.71
C SER A 144 -8.90 -10.37 -14.78
N TYR A 145 -10.00 -10.54 -14.06
CA TYR A 145 -10.20 -11.64 -13.12
C TYR A 145 -11.23 -12.64 -13.67
N THR A 146 -11.12 -13.88 -13.22
CA THR A 146 -12.13 -14.91 -13.49
C THR A 146 -13.52 -14.46 -13.05
N HIS A 147 -13.65 -13.73 -11.97
CA HIS A 147 -14.94 -13.22 -11.49
C HIS A 147 -15.55 -12.13 -12.39
N LEU A 148 -14.77 -11.45 -13.24
CA LEU A 148 -15.29 -10.52 -14.24
C LEU A 148 -15.90 -11.24 -15.42
N THR A 149 -15.52 -12.49 -15.67
CA THR A 149 -16.04 -13.32 -16.76
C THR A 149 -17.17 -14.24 -16.31
N LEU A 150 -17.27 -14.57 -15.03
CA LEU A 150 -18.32 -15.43 -14.50
C LEU A 150 -19.74 -15.00 -14.86
N PRO A 151 -20.13 -13.71 -14.75
CA PRO A 151 -21.47 -13.28 -15.18
C PRO A 151 -21.76 -13.55 -16.65
N THR A 152 -20.74 -13.50 -17.50
CA THR A 152 -20.87 -13.77 -18.93
C THR A 152 -21.10 -15.26 -19.21
N ILE A 153 -20.49 -16.14 -18.44
CA ILE A 153 -20.61 -17.60 -18.55
C ILE A 153 -22.02 -18.06 -18.13
N TYR A 154 -22.60 -17.42 -17.11
CA TYR A 154 -23.92 -17.77 -16.58
C TYR A 154 -25.09 -17.07 -17.27
N SER A 155 -24.84 -16.19 -18.21
CA SER A 155 -25.88 -15.50 -19.01
C SER A 155 -26.19 -16.16 -20.34
N VAL A 156 -25.74 -17.40 -20.55
CA VAL A 156 -26.04 -18.22 -21.73
C VAL A 156 -27.12 -19.23 -21.42
#